data_35a78b9e52f7f16c5a34f899b13c6d5e
#
_entry.id   35a78b9e52f7f16c5a34f899b13c6d5e
#
_cell.length_a   1.000
_cell.length_b   1.000
_cell.length_c   1.000
_cell.angle_alpha   90.00
_cell.angle_beta   90.00
_cell.angle_gamma   90.00
#
_symmetry.space_group_name_H-M   'P 1'
#
loop_
_entity.id
_entity.type
_entity.pdbx_description
1 polymer ?
#
loop_
_entity_poly.entity_id
_entity_poly.type
_entity_poly.pdbx_seq_one_letter_code
_entity_poly.pdbx_strand_id
1 'polypeptide(L)'
;MRRFVVFFIAVLAFVLDPWPATAAPPDNFPARIDLPNGFFPEGIESGRGTSFFVGSLIDGAILRGDLRTGSSAVLAAGAQGRASVGIAYEAARNRLWVAGGGPGFGVGVGDVRVYDASSGALLATFLPPGAIGALNDVAITGDAVYVTDSFNAQLVKIPLPADGSLPPSNSATLLPVTGDFVQTPNAANLNGIVYKSGVLIVAQSSKGKLFRVDPDTGTAKEVDLGGASLGTVDGLELVGHTLYAVRNTNMVTVVRLGSHLASGTVLGDITNPGLDVSTTGTVAAGRLWVVNARFGTGPTPDTKYWITQLPLRPASG
;
A
#
# COMPACT_ATOMS: atom_id res chain seq x y z
N MET A 1 24.14 68.68 4.53
CA MET A 1 23.81 67.62 3.55
C MET A 1 23.37 66.39 4.32
N ARG A 2 22.05 66.12 4.46
CA ARG A 2 21.50 64.93 5.06
C ARG A 2 21.19 63.92 3.96
N ARG A 3 21.87 62.75 3.99
CA ARG A 3 21.61 61.62 3.09
C ARG A 3 20.43 60.81 3.61
N PHE A 4 19.34 60.77 2.86
CA PHE A 4 18.23 59.81 3.09
C PHE A 4 18.61 58.46 2.47
N VAL A 5 18.61 57.41 3.26
CA VAL A 5 18.72 56.02 2.81
C VAL A 5 17.30 55.49 2.68
N VAL A 6 16.91 55.18 1.44
CA VAL A 6 15.62 54.56 1.14
C VAL A 6 15.82 53.04 1.16
N PHE A 7 15.19 52.36 2.10
CA PHE A 7 15.11 50.88 2.11
C PHE A 7 13.99 50.44 1.17
N PHE A 8 14.35 49.74 0.12
CA PHE A 8 13.38 48.98 -0.69
C PHE A 8 13.08 47.64 0.00
N ILE A 9 11.86 47.46 0.50
CA ILE A 9 11.35 46.15 0.94
C ILE A 9 10.84 45.45 -0.32
N ALA A 10 11.56 44.41 -0.76
CA ALA A 10 11.09 43.53 -1.81
C ALA A 10 10.05 42.55 -1.20
N VAL A 11 8.78 42.77 -1.52
CA VAL A 11 7.74 41.79 -1.21
C VAL A 11 7.84 40.66 -2.22
N LEU A 12 8.34 39.51 -1.79
CA LEU A 12 8.32 38.29 -2.58
C LEU A 12 6.87 37.77 -2.57
N ALA A 13 6.15 38.03 -3.65
CA ALA A 13 4.86 37.37 -3.89
C ALA A 13 5.13 35.92 -4.29
N PHE A 14 4.80 34.97 -3.39
CA PHE A 14 4.71 33.57 -3.76
C PHE A 14 3.52 33.41 -4.71
N VAL A 15 3.79 33.25 -5.97
CA VAL A 15 2.83 32.79 -6.97
C VAL A 15 2.62 31.31 -6.66
N LEU A 16 1.49 30.99 -6.02
CA LEU A 16 1.00 29.62 -5.95
C LEU A 16 0.60 29.24 -7.38
N ASP A 17 1.40 28.44 -8.04
CA ASP A 17 1.03 27.87 -9.32
C ASP A 17 -0.31 27.15 -9.14
N PRO A 18 -1.36 27.54 -9.88
CA PRO A 18 -2.61 26.83 -9.83
C PRO A 18 -2.36 25.41 -10.36
N TRP A 19 -2.68 24.42 -9.55
CA TRP A 19 -2.69 23.02 -9.95
C TRP A 19 -3.49 22.90 -11.25
N PRO A 20 -2.95 22.32 -12.34
CA PRO A 20 -3.70 22.20 -13.56
C PRO A 20 -5.01 21.46 -13.27
N ALA A 21 -6.14 22.12 -13.55
CA ALA A 21 -7.45 21.50 -13.49
C ALA A 21 -7.49 20.43 -14.60
N THR A 22 -7.05 19.21 -14.30
CA THR A 22 -7.28 18.08 -15.18
C THR A 22 -8.78 17.89 -15.23
N ALA A 23 -9.35 18.04 -16.46
CA ALA A 23 -10.74 17.69 -16.72
C ALA A 23 -10.98 16.28 -16.16
N ALA A 24 -12.10 16.11 -15.44
CA ALA A 24 -12.48 14.80 -14.94
C ALA A 24 -12.49 13.82 -16.12
N PRO A 25 -11.83 12.66 -16.02
CA PRO A 25 -11.91 11.66 -17.10
C PRO A 25 -13.39 11.32 -17.33
N PRO A 26 -13.79 11.00 -18.56
CA PRO A 26 -15.17 10.65 -18.85
C PRO A 26 -15.62 9.50 -17.94
N ASP A 27 -16.84 9.62 -17.42
CA ASP A 27 -17.45 8.76 -16.38
C ASP A 27 -17.81 7.33 -16.88
N ASN A 28 -16.80 6.59 -17.35
CA ASN A 28 -16.99 5.23 -17.85
C ASN A 28 -16.48 4.15 -16.88
N PHE A 29 -16.27 4.51 -15.61
CA PHE A 29 -15.82 3.57 -14.59
C PHE A 29 -16.91 3.37 -13.54
N PRO A 30 -17.18 2.13 -13.09
CA PRO A 30 -18.17 1.88 -12.06
C PRO A 30 -17.74 2.49 -10.71
N ALA A 31 -18.68 3.07 -9.98
CA ALA A 31 -18.42 3.60 -8.63
C ALA A 31 -18.08 2.47 -7.63
N ARG A 32 -18.49 1.24 -7.95
CA ARG A 32 -18.26 0.04 -7.16
C ARG A 32 -18.03 -1.15 -8.09
N ILE A 33 -17.09 -2.02 -7.71
CA ILE A 33 -16.84 -3.32 -8.36
C ILE A 33 -17.11 -4.40 -7.34
N ASP A 34 -18.11 -5.23 -7.57
CA ASP A 34 -18.40 -6.37 -6.71
C ASP A 34 -17.37 -7.49 -6.92
N LEU A 35 -16.89 -8.06 -5.83
CA LEU A 35 -16.04 -9.23 -5.79
C LEU A 35 -16.88 -10.47 -5.49
N PRO A 36 -16.39 -11.69 -5.75
CA PRO A 36 -17.11 -12.90 -5.39
C PRO A 36 -17.50 -12.92 -3.90
N ASN A 37 -18.70 -13.40 -3.60
CA ASN A 37 -19.11 -13.55 -2.20
C ASN A 37 -18.16 -14.50 -1.47
N GLY A 38 -17.90 -14.21 -0.20
CA GLY A 38 -16.98 -14.99 0.62
C GLY A 38 -15.50 -14.81 0.31
N PHE A 39 -15.12 -13.93 -0.62
CA PHE A 39 -13.73 -13.76 -1.07
C PHE A 39 -12.77 -13.24 0.01
N PHE A 40 -13.27 -12.39 0.92
CA PHE A 40 -12.51 -11.80 2.02
C PHE A 40 -11.21 -11.14 1.55
N PRO A 41 -11.30 -10.05 0.78
CA PRO A 41 -10.14 -9.39 0.19
C PRO A 41 -9.35 -8.59 1.23
N GLU A 42 -8.06 -8.34 0.94
CA GLU A 42 -7.22 -7.44 1.74
C GLU A 42 -6.40 -6.50 0.86
N GLY A 43 -5.49 -7.01 0.04
CA GLY A 43 -4.65 -6.24 -0.87
C GLY A 43 -5.29 -6.03 -2.24
N ILE A 44 -5.12 -4.82 -2.78
CA ILE A 44 -5.44 -4.48 -4.17
C ILE A 44 -4.24 -3.79 -4.82
N GLU A 45 -3.94 -4.16 -6.06
CA GLU A 45 -2.88 -3.55 -6.85
C GLU A 45 -3.31 -3.35 -8.30
N SER A 46 -2.90 -2.24 -8.89
CA SER A 46 -3.14 -1.96 -10.30
C SER A 46 -2.13 -2.66 -11.20
N GLY A 47 -2.59 -3.16 -12.33
CA GLY A 47 -1.77 -3.74 -13.37
C GLY A 47 -1.60 -2.82 -14.57
N ARG A 48 -1.36 -3.39 -15.74
CA ARG A 48 -1.27 -2.63 -17.00
C ARG A 48 -2.66 -2.17 -17.46
N GLY A 49 -2.74 -0.92 -17.89
CA GLY A 49 -3.99 -0.34 -18.42
C GLY A 49 -5.04 -0.15 -17.33
N THR A 50 -6.15 -0.85 -17.44
CA THR A 50 -7.25 -0.84 -16.46
C THR A 50 -7.33 -2.12 -15.64
N SER A 51 -6.35 -3.02 -15.75
CA SER A 51 -6.35 -4.25 -14.96
C SER A 51 -6.04 -3.99 -13.48
N PHE A 52 -6.58 -4.83 -12.62
CA PHE A 52 -6.29 -4.86 -11.19
C PHE A 52 -6.14 -6.30 -10.68
N PHE A 53 -5.53 -6.44 -9.52
CA PHE A 53 -5.36 -7.70 -8.80
C PHE A 53 -5.84 -7.54 -7.36
N VAL A 54 -6.48 -8.58 -6.82
CA VAL A 54 -6.96 -8.61 -5.43
C VAL A 54 -6.68 -9.98 -4.83
N GLY A 55 -6.12 -9.98 -3.60
CA GLY A 55 -5.81 -11.19 -2.84
C GLY A 55 -6.92 -11.59 -1.87
N SER A 56 -7.07 -12.90 -1.64
CA SER A 56 -8.02 -13.48 -0.69
C SER A 56 -7.32 -13.90 0.61
N LEU A 57 -7.89 -13.52 1.74
CA LEU A 57 -7.46 -13.98 3.07
C LEU A 57 -7.97 -15.38 3.41
N ILE A 58 -8.98 -15.90 2.69
CA ILE A 58 -9.60 -17.20 2.98
C ILE A 58 -8.73 -18.36 2.53
N ASP A 59 -8.19 -18.25 1.32
CA ASP A 59 -7.52 -19.35 0.65
C ASP A 59 -6.30 -18.93 -0.16
N GLY A 60 -5.98 -17.64 -0.18
CA GLY A 60 -4.87 -17.10 -0.94
C GLY A 60 -5.10 -17.00 -2.45
N ALA A 61 -6.33 -17.16 -2.93
CA ALA A 61 -6.66 -16.91 -4.32
C ALA A 61 -6.32 -15.48 -4.74
N ILE A 62 -6.00 -15.29 -6.02
CA ILE A 62 -5.78 -13.96 -6.60
C ILE A 62 -6.79 -13.79 -7.73
N LEU A 63 -7.57 -12.72 -7.67
CA LEU A 63 -8.40 -12.26 -8.78
C LEU A 63 -7.61 -11.30 -9.66
N ARG A 64 -7.88 -11.36 -10.96
CA ARG A 64 -7.57 -10.32 -11.93
C ARG A 64 -8.87 -9.77 -12.50
N GLY A 65 -8.98 -8.45 -12.55
CA GLY A 65 -10.15 -7.79 -13.13
C GLY A 65 -9.79 -6.60 -13.99
N ASP A 66 -10.83 -5.92 -14.47
CA ASP A 66 -10.73 -4.69 -15.25
C ASP A 66 -11.59 -3.61 -14.58
N LEU A 67 -10.95 -2.49 -14.24
CA LEU A 67 -11.57 -1.37 -13.53
C LEU A 67 -12.66 -0.68 -14.36
N ARG A 68 -12.59 -0.75 -15.69
CA ARG A 68 -13.54 -0.10 -16.58
C ARG A 68 -14.85 -0.89 -16.67
N THR A 69 -14.75 -2.22 -16.77
CA THR A 69 -15.92 -3.09 -16.90
C THR A 69 -16.45 -3.58 -15.55
N GLY A 70 -15.63 -3.55 -14.51
CA GLY A 70 -15.93 -4.14 -13.20
C GLY A 70 -15.92 -5.66 -13.21
N SER A 71 -15.52 -6.31 -14.30
CA SER A 71 -15.40 -7.77 -14.36
C SER A 71 -14.13 -8.26 -13.69
N SER A 72 -14.19 -9.45 -13.09
CA SER A 72 -13.01 -10.13 -12.53
C SER A 72 -13.14 -11.65 -12.68
N ALA A 73 -11.99 -12.32 -12.69
CA ALA A 73 -11.89 -13.77 -12.72
C ALA A 73 -10.69 -14.22 -11.86
N VAL A 74 -10.71 -15.48 -11.44
CA VAL A 74 -9.58 -16.09 -10.74
C VAL A 74 -8.38 -16.16 -11.68
N LEU A 75 -7.29 -15.50 -11.29
CA LEU A 75 -5.99 -15.57 -11.94
C LEU A 75 -5.17 -16.74 -11.40
N ALA A 76 -5.05 -16.83 -10.07
CA ALA A 76 -4.39 -17.92 -9.38
C ALA A 76 -5.38 -18.53 -8.37
N ALA A 77 -5.55 -19.85 -8.45
CA ALA A 77 -6.45 -20.57 -7.57
C ALA A 77 -5.94 -20.56 -6.13
N GLY A 78 -6.85 -20.45 -5.19
CA GLY A 78 -6.58 -20.58 -3.77
C GLY A 78 -6.20 -22.01 -3.37
N ALA A 79 -5.67 -22.15 -2.17
CA ALA A 79 -5.42 -23.42 -1.51
C ALA A 79 -5.76 -23.30 -0.03
N GLN A 80 -6.37 -24.34 0.53
CA GLN A 80 -6.70 -24.37 1.94
C GLN A 80 -5.47 -24.08 2.81
N GLY A 81 -5.64 -23.22 3.81
CA GLY A 81 -4.57 -22.86 4.72
C GLY A 81 -3.62 -21.76 4.19
N ARG A 82 -4.01 -21.04 3.15
CA ARG A 82 -3.25 -19.90 2.61
C ARG A 82 -4.01 -18.60 2.74
N ALA A 83 -3.27 -17.49 2.76
CA ALA A 83 -3.79 -16.14 2.60
C ALA A 83 -2.94 -15.40 1.55
N SER A 84 -3.54 -14.47 0.81
CA SER A 84 -2.86 -13.43 0.02
C SER A 84 -3.25 -12.09 0.64
N VAL A 85 -2.28 -11.42 1.25
CA VAL A 85 -2.44 -10.16 1.97
C VAL A 85 -2.06 -9.02 1.02
N GLY A 86 -0.88 -8.41 1.16
CA GLY A 86 -0.42 -7.37 0.26
C GLY A 86 0.04 -7.91 -1.09
N ILE A 87 -0.16 -7.13 -2.14
CA ILE A 87 0.22 -7.47 -3.52
C ILE A 87 0.95 -6.27 -4.13
N ALA A 88 2.07 -6.52 -4.81
CA ALA A 88 2.76 -5.53 -5.62
C ALA A 88 3.01 -6.05 -7.04
N TYR A 89 2.81 -5.20 -8.04
CA TYR A 89 3.00 -5.53 -9.44
C TYR A 89 4.34 -5.05 -9.98
N GLU A 90 5.20 -5.98 -10.35
CA GLU A 90 6.46 -5.73 -11.05
C GLU A 90 6.21 -5.59 -12.55
N ALA A 91 5.89 -4.39 -13.00
CA ALA A 91 5.48 -4.14 -14.38
C ALA A 91 6.54 -4.49 -15.43
N ALA A 92 7.83 -4.33 -15.11
CA ALA A 92 8.94 -4.61 -16.03
C ALA A 92 9.02 -6.10 -16.40
N ARG A 93 8.63 -6.99 -15.49
CA ARG A 93 8.74 -8.45 -15.64
C ARG A 93 7.41 -9.16 -15.60
N ASN A 94 6.32 -8.39 -15.52
CA ASN A 94 4.94 -8.89 -15.46
C ASN A 94 4.72 -9.92 -14.35
N ARG A 95 5.20 -9.60 -13.15
CA ARG A 95 5.11 -10.47 -11.97
C ARG A 95 4.26 -9.83 -10.88
N LEU A 96 3.58 -10.67 -10.12
CA LEU A 96 2.94 -10.27 -8.85
C LEU A 96 3.76 -10.82 -7.69
N TRP A 97 4.16 -9.94 -6.80
CA TRP A 97 4.75 -10.29 -5.52
C TRP A 97 3.67 -10.20 -4.45
N VAL A 98 3.48 -11.28 -3.71
CA VAL A 98 2.36 -11.44 -2.80
C VAL A 98 2.89 -11.80 -1.41
N ALA A 99 2.61 -10.96 -0.44
CA ALA A 99 2.76 -11.29 0.97
C ALA A 99 1.66 -12.25 1.38
N GLY A 100 2.01 -13.31 2.11
CA GLY A 100 1.05 -14.32 2.48
C GLY A 100 1.42 -15.08 3.74
N GLY A 101 0.67 -16.12 4.00
CA GLY A 101 0.86 -16.96 5.17
C GLY A 101 -0.27 -17.95 5.34
N GLY A 102 -0.48 -18.38 6.58
CA GLY A 102 -1.60 -19.21 6.97
C GLY A 102 -2.94 -18.49 6.89
N PRO A 103 -4.05 -19.15 7.24
CA PRO A 103 -5.40 -18.57 7.18
C PRO A 103 -5.52 -17.28 7.98
N GLY A 104 -6.29 -16.35 7.48
CA GLY A 104 -6.35 -14.99 8.01
C GLY A 104 -5.01 -14.28 7.77
N PHE A 105 -4.46 -13.60 8.74
CA PHE A 105 -3.16 -12.94 8.61
C PHE A 105 -1.96 -13.87 8.82
N GLY A 106 -2.16 -15.18 9.00
CA GLY A 106 -1.09 -16.17 9.07
C GLY A 106 -0.04 -15.93 10.17
N VAL A 107 -0.46 -15.48 11.35
CA VAL A 107 0.46 -15.22 12.47
C VAL A 107 1.33 -16.44 12.74
N GLY A 108 2.66 -16.21 12.70
CA GLY A 108 3.66 -17.25 12.90
C GLY A 108 4.02 -18.06 11.64
N VAL A 109 3.30 -17.86 10.54
CA VAL A 109 3.55 -18.54 9.25
C VAL A 109 3.48 -17.53 8.13
N GLY A 110 4.62 -17.20 7.51
CA GLY A 110 4.70 -16.23 6.42
C GLY A 110 5.43 -16.81 5.20
N ASP A 111 4.93 -16.50 4.03
CA ASP A 111 5.60 -16.74 2.77
C ASP A 111 5.49 -15.51 1.84
N VAL A 112 6.41 -15.40 0.89
CA VAL A 112 6.31 -14.43 -0.20
C VAL A 112 6.27 -15.21 -1.51
N ARG A 113 5.20 -15.06 -2.25
CA ARG A 113 4.95 -15.78 -3.49
C ARG A 113 5.06 -14.87 -4.68
N VAL A 114 5.58 -15.40 -5.79
CA VAL A 114 5.69 -14.70 -7.06
C VAL A 114 4.87 -15.42 -8.09
N TYR A 115 4.00 -14.69 -8.76
CA TYR A 115 3.16 -15.23 -9.83
C TYR A 115 3.43 -14.49 -11.15
N ASP A 116 3.28 -15.18 -12.26
CA ASP A 116 3.12 -14.51 -13.56
C ASP A 116 1.76 -13.82 -13.62
N ALA A 117 1.77 -12.52 -13.85
CA ALA A 117 0.55 -11.70 -13.81
C ALA A 117 -0.41 -11.92 -14.98
N SER A 118 0.02 -12.65 -16.02
CA SER A 118 -0.85 -13.00 -17.17
C SER A 118 -1.52 -14.35 -16.99
N SER A 119 -0.75 -15.37 -16.58
CA SER A 119 -1.22 -16.76 -16.51
C SER A 119 -1.62 -17.20 -15.10
N GLY A 120 -1.18 -16.49 -14.05
CA GLY A 120 -1.37 -16.92 -12.66
C GLY A 120 -0.45 -18.07 -12.23
N ALA A 121 0.53 -18.45 -13.07
CA ALA A 121 1.47 -19.49 -12.72
C ALA A 121 2.34 -19.06 -11.53
N LEU A 122 2.45 -19.91 -10.52
CA LEU A 122 3.37 -19.71 -9.40
C LEU A 122 4.80 -19.91 -9.89
N LEU A 123 5.62 -18.85 -9.82
CA LEU A 123 7.00 -18.84 -10.29
C LEU A 123 8.01 -19.15 -9.18
N ALA A 124 7.74 -18.67 -7.96
CA ALA A 124 8.60 -18.88 -6.80
C ALA A 124 7.83 -18.72 -5.49
N THR A 125 8.36 -19.34 -4.43
CA THR A 125 7.96 -19.12 -3.04
C THR A 125 9.21 -18.92 -2.20
N PHE A 126 9.22 -17.85 -1.40
CA PHE A 126 10.30 -17.53 -0.47
C PHE A 126 9.77 -17.71 0.94
N LEU A 127 10.49 -18.48 1.73
CA LEU A 127 10.21 -18.66 3.15
C LEU A 127 11.23 -17.84 3.94
N PRO A 128 10.82 -16.74 4.60
CA PRO A 128 11.74 -15.95 5.41
C PRO A 128 12.33 -16.79 6.54
N PRO A 129 13.59 -16.58 6.91
CA PRO A 129 14.21 -17.28 8.04
C PRO A 129 13.67 -16.75 9.38
N GLY A 130 13.66 -17.58 10.42
CA GLY A 130 13.34 -17.17 11.78
C GLY A 130 11.85 -16.99 12.06
N ALA A 131 11.54 -16.22 13.10
CA ALA A 131 10.18 -15.99 13.55
C ALA A 131 9.51 -14.88 12.73
N ILE A 132 8.38 -15.20 12.15
CA ILE A 132 7.51 -14.25 11.42
C ILE A 132 6.27 -14.01 12.27
N GLY A 133 5.89 -12.72 12.39
CA GLY A 133 4.62 -12.34 13.02
C GLY A 133 3.45 -12.51 12.07
N ALA A 134 3.30 -11.57 11.13
CA ALA A 134 2.36 -11.67 10.01
C ALA A 134 2.85 -10.78 8.87
N LEU A 135 3.14 -11.37 7.72
CA LEU A 135 3.51 -10.62 6.52
C LEU A 135 2.29 -9.86 6.00
N ASN A 136 2.49 -8.57 5.71
CA ASN A 136 1.39 -7.69 5.36
C ASN A 136 1.55 -7.11 3.96
N ASP A 137 2.31 -6.05 3.76
CA ASP A 137 2.35 -5.33 2.50
C ASP A 137 3.72 -5.39 1.82
N VAL A 138 3.77 -5.09 0.52
CA VAL A 138 4.93 -5.35 -0.35
C VAL A 138 5.35 -4.08 -1.08
N ALA A 139 6.63 -3.74 -1.03
CA ALA A 139 7.24 -2.73 -1.88
C ALA A 139 8.37 -3.30 -2.73
N ILE A 140 8.43 -2.90 -4.00
CA ILE A 140 9.46 -3.32 -4.95
C ILE A 140 10.38 -2.14 -5.23
N THR A 141 11.70 -2.37 -5.09
CA THR A 141 12.73 -1.43 -5.49
C THR A 141 13.43 -1.89 -6.77
N GLY A 142 14.50 -1.19 -7.18
CA GLY A 142 15.30 -1.63 -8.32
C GLY A 142 16.10 -2.91 -8.08
N ASP A 143 16.37 -3.25 -6.82
CA ASP A 143 17.33 -4.27 -6.39
C ASP A 143 16.82 -5.23 -5.31
N ALA A 144 15.64 -4.98 -4.75
CA ALA A 144 15.04 -5.84 -3.74
C ALA A 144 13.51 -5.71 -3.66
N VAL A 145 12.88 -6.69 -3.04
CA VAL A 145 11.49 -6.64 -2.56
C VAL A 145 11.51 -6.61 -1.05
N TYR A 146 10.68 -5.74 -0.48
CA TYR A 146 10.52 -5.58 0.96
C TYR A 146 9.08 -5.91 1.35
N VAL A 147 8.93 -6.67 2.43
CA VAL A 147 7.62 -7.05 2.96
C VAL A 147 7.56 -6.70 4.44
N THR A 148 6.51 -6.03 4.86
CA THR A 148 6.32 -5.67 6.27
C THR A 148 5.90 -6.88 7.11
N ASP A 149 6.37 -6.94 8.36
CA ASP A 149 5.90 -7.88 9.38
C ASP A 149 5.12 -7.11 10.46
N SER A 150 3.82 -7.30 10.50
CA SER A 150 2.94 -6.50 11.38
C SER A 150 3.17 -6.72 12.87
N PHE A 151 3.71 -7.85 13.28
CA PHE A 151 3.89 -8.16 14.70
C PHE A 151 5.34 -8.20 15.17
N ASN A 152 6.31 -8.11 14.26
CA ASN A 152 7.72 -7.97 14.59
C ASN A 152 8.29 -6.68 13.99
N ALA A 153 9.28 -6.10 14.68
CA ALA A 153 9.98 -4.90 14.21
C ALA A 153 11.00 -5.26 13.12
N GLN A 154 10.52 -5.75 11.98
CA GLN A 154 11.36 -6.22 10.89
C GLN A 154 10.65 -6.15 9.53
N LEU A 155 11.44 -6.07 8.48
CA LEU A 155 11.01 -6.30 7.10
C LEU A 155 11.64 -7.62 6.61
N VAL A 156 10.93 -8.33 5.73
CA VAL A 156 11.54 -9.35 4.89
C VAL A 156 12.16 -8.66 3.69
N LYS A 157 13.43 -8.92 3.40
CA LYS A 157 14.15 -8.42 2.22
C LYS A 157 14.51 -9.59 1.31
N ILE A 158 14.10 -9.51 0.03
CA ILE A 158 14.43 -10.49 -1.01
C ILE A 158 15.21 -9.74 -2.10
N PRO A 159 16.48 -10.08 -2.35
CA PRO A 159 17.28 -9.39 -3.37
C PRO A 159 16.73 -9.68 -4.78
N LEU A 160 16.78 -8.70 -5.67
CA LEU A 160 16.44 -8.84 -7.08
C LEU A 160 17.70 -8.79 -7.93
N PRO A 161 18.09 -9.88 -8.60
CA PRO A 161 19.22 -9.87 -9.53
C PRO A 161 19.05 -8.85 -10.65
N ALA A 162 20.12 -8.16 -11.03
CA ALA A 162 20.09 -7.12 -12.05
C ALA A 162 19.68 -7.64 -13.44
N ASP A 163 19.91 -8.93 -13.72
CA ASP A 163 19.47 -9.59 -14.96
C ASP A 163 17.97 -9.89 -14.99
N GLY A 164 17.28 -9.65 -13.88
CA GLY A 164 15.85 -9.86 -13.75
C GLY A 164 15.41 -11.30 -13.51
N SER A 165 16.33 -12.21 -13.28
CA SER A 165 15.99 -13.56 -12.80
C SER A 165 15.36 -13.51 -11.41
N LEU A 166 14.65 -14.58 -11.03
CA LEU A 166 14.27 -14.76 -9.64
C LEU A 166 15.46 -15.29 -8.85
N PRO A 167 15.72 -14.78 -7.64
CA PRO A 167 16.79 -15.28 -6.80
C PRO A 167 16.46 -16.71 -6.30
N PRO A 168 17.42 -17.45 -5.75
CA PRO A 168 17.16 -18.71 -5.07
C PRO A 168 16.10 -18.59 -3.98
N SER A 169 15.27 -19.61 -3.77
CA SER A 169 14.12 -19.59 -2.83
C SER A 169 14.50 -19.32 -1.37
N ASN A 170 15.76 -19.52 -1.00
CA ASN A 170 16.31 -19.26 0.33
C ASN A 170 17.01 -17.89 0.45
N SER A 171 16.82 -16.97 -0.50
CA SER A 171 17.47 -15.66 -0.51
C SER A 171 16.79 -14.62 0.38
N ALA A 172 15.61 -14.94 0.92
CA ALA A 172 14.93 -14.04 1.86
C ALA A 172 15.75 -13.86 3.14
N THR A 173 15.85 -12.62 3.61
CA THR A 173 16.52 -12.25 4.86
C THR A 173 15.60 -11.38 5.68
N LEU A 174 15.91 -11.23 6.97
CA LEU A 174 15.21 -10.31 7.87
C LEU A 174 16.04 -9.03 8.02
N LEU A 175 15.41 -7.88 7.84
CA LEU A 175 15.97 -6.56 8.07
C LEU A 175 15.30 -5.96 9.31
N PRO A 176 15.97 -5.90 10.47
CA PRO A 176 15.40 -5.30 11.68
C PRO A 176 15.09 -3.81 11.47
N VAL A 177 13.92 -3.37 11.91
CA VAL A 177 13.53 -1.96 11.90
C VAL A 177 13.89 -1.34 13.25
N THR A 178 14.77 -0.33 13.22
CA THR A 178 15.37 0.31 14.40
C THR A 178 15.18 1.83 14.35
N GLY A 179 15.88 2.58 15.20
CA GLY A 179 15.83 4.04 15.22
C GLY A 179 14.62 4.59 15.95
N ASP A 180 13.84 5.46 15.32
CA ASP A 180 12.68 6.11 15.95
C ASP A 180 11.46 5.20 16.07
N PHE A 181 11.46 4.06 15.35
CA PHE A 181 10.39 3.07 15.45
C PHE A 181 10.38 2.37 16.80
N VAL A 182 9.22 2.37 17.45
CA VAL A 182 8.99 1.66 18.71
C VAL A 182 7.75 0.81 18.58
N GLN A 183 7.93 -0.50 18.59
CA GLN A 183 6.84 -1.47 18.48
C GLN A 183 5.86 -1.35 19.65
N THR A 184 4.57 -1.40 19.35
CA THR A 184 3.50 -1.57 20.33
C THR A 184 3.29 -3.07 20.56
N PRO A 185 3.45 -3.59 21.79
CA PRO A 185 3.23 -5.01 22.04
C PRO A 185 1.79 -5.42 21.75
N ASN A 186 1.61 -6.63 21.22
CA ASN A 186 0.31 -7.25 20.95
C ASN A 186 -0.63 -6.42 20.03
N ALA A 187 -0.05 -5.63 19.15
CA ALA A 187 -0.78 -4.82 18.19
C ALA A 187 -0.15 -4.93 16.80
N ALA A 188 -0.93 -4.68 15.76
CA ALA A 188 -0.42 -4.52 14.41
C ALA A 188 0.43 -3.23 14.33
N ASN A 189 1.66 -3.36 13.89
CA ASN A 189 2.61 -2.27 13.78
C ASN A 189 2.94 -1.94 12.33
N LEU A 190 4.01 -2.54 11.77
CA LEU A 190 4.40 -2.32 10.38
C LEU A 190 3.32 -2.85 9.45
N ASN A 191 2.83 -1.97 8.57
CA ASN A 191 1.71 -2.28 7.68
C ASN A 191 2.04 -1.76 6.28
N GLY A 192 1.22 -0.90 5.68
CA GLY A 192 1.43 -0.37 4.35
C GLY A 192 2.86 0.12 4.11
N ILE A 193 3.42 -0.20 2.95
CA ILE A 193 4.79 0.15 2.58
C ILE A 193 4.85 0.61 1.13
N VAL A 194 5.54 1.73 0.88
CA VAL A 194 5.82 2.21 -0.48
C VAL A 194 7.29 2.62 -0.60
N TYR A 195 7.83 2.59 -1.82
CA TYR A 195 9.21 2.99 -2.10
C TYR A 195 9.27 4.24 -2.95
N LYS A 196 10.14 5.16 -2.58
CA LYS A 196 10.44 6.36 -3.40
C LYS A 196 11.85 6.89 -3.12
N SER A 197 12.58 7.16 -4.20
CA SER A 197 13.85 7.89 -4.16
C SER A 197 14.86 7.36 -3.13
N GLY A 198 15.04 6.04 -3.07
CA GLY A 198 16.01 5.39 -2.17
C GLY A 198 15.49 5.17 -0.74
N VAL A 199 14.21 5.42 -0.46
CA VAL A 199 13.63 5.29 0.89
C VAL A 199 12.35 4.49 0.85
N LEU A 200 12.12 3.67 1.86
CA LEU A 200 10.82 3.07 2.14
C LEU A 200 10.00 4.00 3.04
N ILE A 201 8.74 4.23 2.73
CA ILE A 201 7.79 4.86 3.65
C ILE A 201 6.90 3.75 4.19
N VAL A 202 6.88 3.61 5.49
CA VAL A 202 6.18 2.52 6.18
C VAL A 202 5.19 3.08 7.19
N ALA A 203 3.98 2.56 7.19
CA ALA A 203 2.96 2.88 8.17
C ALA A 203 3.13 2.09 9.46
N GLN A 204 2.85 2.71 10.60
CA GLN A 204 2.63 2.03 11.87
C GLN A 204 1.17 2.18 12.28
N SER A 205 0.38 1.12 12.11
CA SER A 205 -1.07 1.13 12.38
C SER A 205 -1.39 1.44 13.84
N SER A 206 -0.67 0.82 14.78
CA SER A 206 -0.92 0.97 16.22
C SER A 206 -0.76 2.38 16.76
N LYS A 207 -0.01 3.25 16.08
CA LYS A 207 0.25 4.64 16.50
C LYS A 207 -0.19 5.68 15.48
N GLY A 208 -0.66 5.27 14.30
CA GLY A 208 -1.04 6.17 13.22
C GLY A 208 0.11 7.03 12.71
N LYS A 209 1.33 6.46 12.63
CA LYS A 209 2.56 7.15 12.24
C LYS A 209 3.09 6.64 10.91
N LEU A 210 3.94 7.46 10.27
CA LEU A 210 4.74 7.09 9.12
C LEU A 210 6.22 7.16 9.47
N PHE A 211 6.99 6.24 8.89
CA PHE A 211 8.45 6.22 9.03
C PHE A 211 9.11 6.18 7.66
N ARG A 212 10.21 6.93 7.52
CA ARG A 212 11.20 6.70 6.47
C ARG A 212 12.13 5.61 6.97
N VAL A 213 12.23 4.52 6.24
CA VAL A 213 13.11 3.40 6.57
C VAL A 213 14.19 3.31 5.49
N ASP A 214 15.44 3.29 5.92
CA ASP A 214 16.58 3.04 5.04
C ASP A 214 16.56 1.56 4.60
N PRO A 215 16.53 1.28 3.29
CA PRO A 215 16.36 -0.08 2.78
C PRO A 215 17.56 -1.00 3.02
N ASP A 216 18.75 -0.44 3.34
CA ASP A 216 19.94 -1.23 3.59
C ASP A 216 20.17 -1.53 5.06
N THR A 217 19.85 -0.57 5.94
CA THR A 217 20.13 -0.68 7.38
C THR A 217 18.90 -0.94 8.23
N GLY A 218 17.68 -0.73 7.71
CA GLY A 218 16.45 -0.78 8.49
C GLY A 218 16.27 0.38 9.47
N THR A 219 17.14 1.41 9.41
CA THR A 219 17.04 2.56 10.31
C THR A 219 15.82 3.41 9.94
N ALA A 220 14.89 3.52 10.87
CA ALA A 220 13.65 4.28 10.72
C ALA A 220 13.77 5.67 11.33
N LYS A 221 13.24 6.68 10.62
CA LYS A 221 13.02 8.03 11.11
C LYS A 221 11.56 8.41 10.93
N GLU A 222 10.93 8.92 11.98
CA GLU A 222 9.53 9.34 11.92
C GLU A 222 9.35 10.46 10.87
N VAL A 223 8.28 10.38 10.09
CA VAL A 223 7.87 11.46 9.17
C VAL A 223 7.06 12.47 9.97
N ASP A 224 7.52 13.71 10.01
CA ASP A 224 6.82 14.78 10.72
C ASP A 224 5.55 15.19 9.96
N LEU A 225 4.41 14.94 10.54
CA LEU A 225 3.08 15.32 10.02
C LEU A 225 2.50 16.54 10.77
N GLY A 226 3.33 17.33 11.46
CA GLY A 226 2.87 18.51 12.23
C GLY A 226 1.96 18.13 13.41
N GLY A 227 2.17 16.97 14.00
CA GLY A 227 1.36 16.44 15.11
C GLY A 227 0.08 15.70 14.68
N ALA A 228 -0.21 15.61 13.38
CA ALA A 228 -1.34 14.81 12.90
C ALA A 228 -1.09 13.30 13.05
N SER A 229 -2.15 12.56 13.37
CA SER A 229 -2.15 11.09 13.41
C SER A 229 -3.00 10.52 12.28
N LEU A 230 -2.52 9.45 11.66
CA LEU A 230 -3.27 8.71 10.64
C LEU A 230 -4.18 7.60 11.25
N GLY A 231 -4.32 7.57 12.57
CA GLY A 231 -5.16 6.56 13.27
C GLY A 231 -4.77 5.13 12.91
N THR A 232 -5.74 4.30 12.60
CA THR A 232 -5.54 2.90 12.17
C THR A 232 -5.19 2.84 10.67
N VAL A 233 -4.06 3.46 10.29
CA VAL A 233 -3.56 3.40 8.92
C VAL A 233 -3.20 1.95 8.56
N ASP A 234 -3.62 1.54 7.38
CA ASP A 234 -3.39 0.21 6.82
C ASP A 234 -2.51 0.32 5.57
N GLY A 235 -3.04 0.16 4.37
CA GLY A 235 -2.29 0.28 3.14
C GLY A 235 -1.89 1.71 2.78
N LEU A 236 -0.82 1.82 2.04
CA LEU A 236 -0.29 3.07 1.50
C LEU A 236 -0.25 3.02 -0.02
N GLU A 237 -0.62 4.11 -0.68
CA GLU A 237 -0.43 4.30 -2.12
C GLU A 237 0.24 5.64 -2.38
N LEU A 238 1.28 5.68 -3.22
CA LEU A 238 2.09 6.88 -3.44
C LEU A 238 2.18 7.27 -4.91
N VAL A 239 1.59 8.41 -5.25
CA VAL A 239 1.67 8.99 -6.59
C VAL A 239 2.40 10.32 -6.54
N GLY A 240 3.58 10.36 -7.14
CA GLY A 240 4.45 11.53 -7.02
C GLY A 240 4.85 11.79 -5.56
N HIS A 241 4.40 12.89 -4.97
CA HIS A 241 4.56 13.24 -3.56
C HIS A 241 3.24 13.19 -2.79
N THR A 242 2.17 12.70 -3.40
CA THR A 242 0.88 12.54 -2.75
C THR A 242 0.74 11.11 -2.26
N LEU A 243 0.65 10.95 -0.96
CA LEU A 243 0.43 9.68 -0.28
C LEU A 243 -1.05 9.56 0.09
N TYR A 244 -1.64 8.43 -0.24
CA TYR A 244 -2.98 8.02 0.18
C TYR A 244 -2.82 6.97 1.27
N ALA A 245 -3.18 7.32 2.48
CA ALA A 245 -3.13 6.43 3.64
C ALA A 245 -4.54 5.88 3.89
N VAL A 246 -4.77 4.63 3.50
CA VAL A 246 -6.04 3.96 3.72
C VAL A 246 -6.17 3.61 5.19
N ARG A 247 -7.35 3.87 5.77
CA ARG A 247 -7.59 3.65 7.20
C ARG A 247 -8.78 2.71 7.40
N ASN A 248 -8.64 1.76 8.32
CA ASN A 248 -9.73 0.83 8.65
C ASN A 248 -10.98 1.54 9.20
N THR A 249 -10.92 2.84 9.44
CA THR A 249 -12.03 3.69 9.90
C THR A 249 -12.83 4.32 8.75
N ASN A 250 -12.81 3.69 7.57
CA ASN A 250 -13.62 4.07 6.40
C ASN A 250 -13.27 5.45 5.83
N MET A 251 -12.00 5.75 5.74
CA MET A 251 -11.48 6.96 5.13
C MET A 251 -10.10 6.76 4.52
N VAL A 252 -9.73 7.63 3.61
CA VAL A 252 -8.36 7.72 3.09
C VAL A 252 -7.82 9.11 3.40
N THR A 253 -6.78 9.17 4.23
CA THR A 253 -6.10 10.43 4.51
C THR A 253 -5.09 10.74 3.41
N VAL A 254 -5.22 11.93 2.83
CA VAL A 254 -4.31 12.40 1.77
C VAL A 254 -3.21 13.25 2.39
N VAL A 255 -1.97 12.85 2.16
CA VAL A 255 -0.78 13.54 2.69
C VAL A 255 0.09 14.01 1.53
N ARG A 256 0.49 15.27 1.54
CA ARG A 256 1.54 15.80 0.65
C ARG A 256 2.88 15.64 1.36
N LEU A 257 3.71 14.72 0.89
CA LEU A 257 5.06 14.54 1.41
C LEU A 257 6.00 15.63 0.86
N GLY A 258 6.89 16.11 1.70
CA GLY A 258 7.96 17.03 1.31
C GLY A 258 9.00 16.37 0.39
N SER A 259 9.85 17.16 -0.25
CA SER A 259 10.84 16.71 -1.25
C SER A 259 11.80 15.65 -0.69
N HIS A 260 12.14 15.73 0.59
CA HIS A 260 13.03 14.78 1.27
C HIS A 260 12.28 13.66 1.99
N LEU A 261 10.95 13.60 1.86
CA LEU A 261 10.06 12.62 2.50
C LEU A 261 10.17 12.59 4.04
N ALA A 262 10.82 13.59 4.67
CA ALA A 262 11.01 13.67 6.12
C ALA A 262 9.84 14.35 6.85
N SER A 263 8.98 15.01 6.09
CA SER A 263 7.77 15.66 6.61
C SER A 263 6.64 15.53 5.60
N GLY A 264 5.42 15.79 6.05
CA GLY A 264 4.24 15.84 5.20
C GLY A 264 3.18 16.76 5.76
N THR A 265 2.29 17.21 4.89
CA THR A 265 1.11 17.99 5.26
C THR A 265 -0.13 17.17 4.97
N VAL A 266 -0.98 16.96 5.96
CA VAL A 266 -2.30 16.34 5.77
C VAL A 266 -3.17 17.32 5.01
N LEU A 267 -3.66 16.92 3.84
CA LEU A 267 -4.51 17.73 2.96
C LEU A 267 -6.01 17.54 3.27
N GLY A 268 -6.35 16.46 3.95
CA GLY A 268 -7.72 16.11 4.34
C GLY A 268 -8.00 14.62 4.15
N ASP A 269 -9.24 14.25 4.49
CA ASP A 269 -9.74 12.89 4.38
C ASP A 269 -10.73 12.74 3.21
N ILE A 270 -10.62 11.65 2.47
CA ILE A 270 -11.62 11.20 1.51
C ILE A 270 -12.51 10.19 2.22
N THR A 271 -13.81 10.47 2.29
CA THR A 271 -14.82 9.58 2.85
C THR A 271 -15.83 9.19 1.77
N ASN A 272 -16.42 8.01 1.92
CA ASN A 272 -17.47 7.54 1.02
C ASN A 272 -18.35 6.52 1.77
N PRO A 273 -19.70 6.59 1.66
CA PRO A 273 -20.59 5.62 2.29
C PRO A 273 -20.38 4.16 1.83
N GLY A 274 -19.69 3.96 0.71
CA GLY A 274 -19.33 2.63 0.20
C GLY A 274 -18.05 2.06 0.81
N LEU A 275 -17.40 2.72 1.76
CA LEU A 275 -16.27 2.17 2.51
C LEU A 275 -16.77 1.36 3.71
N ASP A 276 -16.19 0.17 3.92
CA ASP A 276 -16.55 -0.73 5.03
C ASP A 276 -15.31 -1.55 5.45
N VAL A 277 -14.60 -1.06 6.44
CA VAL A 277 -13.28 -1.52 6.90
C VAL A 277 -12.33 -1.67 5.71
N SER A 278 -11.97 -0.51 5.15
CA SER A 278 -11.04 -0.42 4.02
C SER A 278 -9.62 -0.76 4.47
N THR A 279 -8.88 -1.49 3.63
CA THR A 279 -7.52 -1.93 3.94
C THR A 279 -6.48 -1.33 3.01
N THR A 280 -6.58 -1.58 1.73
CA THR A 280 -5.59 -1.17 0.74
C THR A 280 -6.26 -0.42 -0.41
N GLY A 281 -5.50 0.42 -1.10
CA GLY A 281 -5.97 1.13 -2.28
C GLY A 281 -4.87 1.29 -3.31
N THR A 282 -5.27 1.44 -4.57
CA THR A 282 -4.37 1.68 -5.69
C THR A 282 -4.89 2.78 -6.60
N VAL A 283 -3.99 3.57 -7.20
CA VAL A 283 -4.36 4.64 -8.14
C VAL A 283 -4.20 4.16 -9.56
N ALA A 284 -5.31 4.11 -10.27
CA ALA A 284 -5.34 3.77 -11.70
C ALA A 284 -6.39 4.61 -12.44
N ALA A 285 -6.11 4.91 -13.69
CA ALA A 285 -7.02 5.66 -14.58
C ALA A 285 -7.53 6.99 -13.99
N GLY A 286 -6.69 7.68 -13.21
CA GLY A 286 -7.02 8.97 -12.57
C GLY A 286 -7.99 8.87 -11.39
N ARG A 287 -8.14 7.70 -10.78
CA ARG A 287 -9.02 7.41 -9.64
C ARG A 287 -8.29 6.59 -8.59
N LEU A 288 -8.76 6.67 -7.36
CA LEU A 288 -8.34 5.80 -6.26
C LEU A 288 -9.37 4.67 -6.10
N TRP A 289 -8.88 3.44 -6.08
CA TRP A 289 -9.68 2.23 -5.92
C TRP A 289 -9.32 1.58 -4.59
N VAL A 290 -10.30 1.41 -3.72
CA VAL A 290 -10.08 0.95 -2.36
C VAL A 290 -10.87 -0.33 -2.11
N VAL A 291 -10.19 -1.37 -1.64
CA VAL A 291 -10.81 -2.65 -1.29
C VAL A 291 -11.39 -2.60 0.13
N ASN A 292 -12.50 -3.29 0.35
CA ASN A 292 -13.20 -3.36 1.62
C ASN A 292 -13.11 -4.77 2.19
N ALA A 293 -12.28 -4.96 3.22
CA ALA A 293 -12.08 -6.27 3.86
C ALA A 293 -13.20 -6.65 4.84
N ARG A 294 -13.90 -5.65 5.41
CA ARG A 294 -15.06 -5.86 6.29
C ARG A 294 -14.75 -6.77 7.49
N PHE A 295 -13.60 -6.56 8.15
CA PHE A 295 -13.10 -7.45 9.21
C PHE A 295 -14.10 -7.74 10.34
N GLY A 296 -15.06 -6.87 10.61
CA GLY A 296 -16.11 -7.10 11.59
C GLY A 296 -17.25 -8.04 11.12
N THR A 297 -17.26 -8.40 9.84
CA THR A 297 -18.28 -9.26 9.23
C THR A 297 -17.64 -10.60 8.91
N GLY A 298 -18.04 -11.67 9.57
CA GLY A 298 -17.45 -12.99 9.34
C GLY A 298 -17.50 -13.41 7.86
N PRO A 299 -16.41 -13.98 7.30
CA PRO A 299 -16.36 -14.41 5.91
C PRO A 299 -17.16 -15.68 5.68
N THR A 300 -18.46 -15.54 5.46
CA THR A 300 -19.34 -16.64 5.02
C THR A 300 -19.39 -16.68 3.49
N PRO A 301 -19.84 -17.79 2.87
CA PRO A 301 -20.03 -17.87 1.42
C PRO A 301 -20.96 -16.80 0.83
N ASP A 302 -21.83 -16.21 1.66
CA ASP A 302 -22.78 -15.17 1.24
C ASP A 302 -22.30 -13.74 1.56
N THR A 303 -21.19 -13.59 2.27
CA THR A 303 -20.65 -12.27 2.64
C THR A 303 -20.20 -11.53 1.38
N LYS A 304 -20.79 -10.37 1.13
CA LYS A 304 -20.48 -9.54 -0.03
C LYS A 304 -19.21 -8.73 0.22
N TYR A 305 -18.36 -8.65 -0.80
CA TYR A 305 -17.14 -7.84 -0.82
C TYR A 305 -17.08 -7.00 -2.09
N TRP A 306 -16.40 -5.87 -2.03
CA TRP A 306 -16.31 -4.96 -3.17
C TRP A 306 -15.12 -4.01 -3.09
N ILE A 307 -14.81 -3.40 -4.22
CA ILE A 307 -13.90 -2.28 -4.38
C ILE A 307 -14.74 -1.01 -4.54
N THR A 308 -14.36 0.06 -3.86
CA THR A 308 -14.99 1.39 -3.97
C THR A 308 -14.10 2.33 -4.77
N GLN A 309 -14.67 3.00 -5.76
CA GLN A 309 -14.01 4.08 -6.48
C GLN A 309 -14.10 5.38 -5.67
N LEU A 310 -12.96 6.07 -5.53
CA LEU A 310 -12.85 7.36 -4.85
C LEU A 310 -12.19 8.41 -5.74
N PRO A 311 -12.44 9.70 -5.50
CA PRO A 311 -11.68 10.78 -6.12
C PRO A 311 -10.24 10.78 -5.59
N LEU A 312 -9.33 11.46 -6.28
CA LEU A 312 -7.94 11.64 -5.84
C LEU A 312 -7.76 12.80 -4.85
N ARG A 313 -8.81 13.55 -4.54
CA ARG A 313 -8.76 14.70 -3.66
C ARG A 313 -9.88 14.66 -2.63
N PRO A 314 -9.63 15.11 -1.41
CA PRO A 314 -10.70 15.39 -0.47
C PRO A 314 -11.68 16.40 -1.08
N ALA A 315 -12.94 16.35 -0.64
CA ALA A 315 -13.89 17.39 -1.00
C ALA A 315 -13.36 18.74 -0.48
N SER A 316 -13.48 19.78 -1.31
CA SER A 316 -13.24 21.15 -0.83
C SER A 316 -14.32 21.47 0.21
N GLY A 317 -13.91 21.74 1.43
CA GLY A 317 -14.80 22.22 2.50
C GLY A 317 -15.37 23.60 2.18
#